data_d2072c277a0d8cdb795791f83fd31be0
#
_entry.id   d2072c277a0d8cdb795791f83fd31be0
#
_cell.length_a   1.000
_cell.length_b   1.000
_cell.length_c   1.000
_cell.angle_alpha   90.00
_cell.angle_beta   90.00
_cell.angle_gamma   90.00
#
_symmetry.space_group_name_H-M   'P 1'
#
loop_
_entity.id
_entity.type
_entity.pdbx_description
1 polymer ?
#
loop_
_entity_poly.entity_id
_entity_poly.type
_entity_poly.pdbx_seq_one_letter_code
_entity_poly.pdbx_strand_id
1 'polypeptide(L)'
;ILNKIIKPTLKGLSNIGTEYKGFLYAGLMIVENEPYLIEYNVRMGDPECQTILPKLKTDLAEIIESCCNKKLADINIEWTNKKSLCVVLCSKGYPDTYQKNVLIKNLENLSLDENNFIFHAGTKKENDKFLAIGGRVLNFISLSDDFLKARNEVHECIEKLDWNGGFYRRDIGFKVIN
;
A
#
# COMPACT_ATOMS: atom_id res chain seq x y z
N ILE A 1 8.68 17.54 9.28
CA ILE A 1 8.78 16.11 9.59
C ILE A 1 10.25 15.70 9.65
N LEU A 2 11.03 15.79 8.56
CA LEU A 2 12.40 15.30 8.51
C LEU A 2 13.28 15.83 9.66
N ASN A 3 13.29 17.13 9.89
CA ASN A 3 14.15 17.76 10.90
C ASN A 3 13.62 17.60 12.33
N LYS A 4 12.29 17.46 12.52
CA LYS A 4 11.69 17.36 13.87
C LYS A 4 11.57 15.90 14.35
N ILE A 5 11.46 14.93 13.44
CA ILE A 5 11.13 13.54 13.78
C ILE A 5 12.20 12.58 13.25
N ILE A 6 12.43 12.50 11.94
CA ILE A 6 13.26 11.44 11.35
C ILE A 6 14.74 11.60 11.71
N LYS A 7 15.35 12.78 11.48
CA LYS A 7 16.76 13.01 11.77
C LYS A 7 17.08 12.86 13.27
N PRO A 8 16.28 13.40 14.22
CA PRO A 8 16.52 13.17 15.64
C PRO A 8 16.47 11.69 16.04
N THR A 9 15.55 10.91 15.46
CA THR A 9 15.42 9.48 15.72
C THR A 9 16.66 8.72 15.24
N LEU A 10 17.10 8.95 14.00
CA LEU A 10 18.30 8.32 13.46
C LEU A 10 19.55 8.70 14.26
N LYS A 11 19.65 9.98 14.67
CA LYS A 11 20.74 10.43 15.55
C LYS A 11 20.70 9.76 16.92
N GLY A 12 19.50 9.61 17.51
CA GLY A 12 19.30 8.91 18.77
C GLY A 12 19.75 7.44 18.69
N LEU A 13 19.37 6.73 17.63
CA LEU A 13 19.82 5.37 17.39
C LEU A 13 21.34 5.27 17.27
N SER A 14 21.97 6.18 16.52
CA SER A 14 23.41 6.23 16.37
C SER A 14 24.12 6.50 17.74
N ASN A 15 23.56 7.36 18.58
CA ASN A 15 24.13 7.68 19.90
C ASN A 15 24.13 6.49 20.86
N ILE A 16 23.22 5.54 20.70
CA ILE A 16 23.19 4.29 21.50
C ILE A 16 23.95 3.14 20.82
N GLY A 17 24.77 3.45 19.80
CA GLY A 17 25.61 2.47 19.11
C GLY A 17 24.88 1.61 18.07
N THR A 18 23.65 1.96 17.72
CA THR A 18 22.84 1.22 16.73
C THR A 18 22.71 2.03 15.45
N GLU A 19 23.28 1.54 14.35
CA GLU A 19 23.09 2.12 13.03
C GLU A 19 21.84 1.53 12.37
N TYR A 20 20.90 2.40 11.96
CA TYR A 20 19.68 1.97 11.28
C TYR A 20 19.87 1.95 9.77
N LYS A 21 19.51 0.83 9.14
CA LYS A 21 19.43 0.67 7.68
C LYS A 21 18.11 -0.04 7.32
N GLY A 22 17.41 0.46 6.35
CA GLY A 22 16.13 -0.11 5.90
C GLY A 22 15.02 0.91 5.81
N PHE A 23 13.79 0.42 5.76
CA PHE A 23 12.59 1.26 5.71
C PHE A 23 12.22 1.75 7.10
N LEU A 24 12.11 3.05 7.25
CA LEU A 24 11.57 3.68 8.46
C LEU A 24 10.26 4.39 8.09
N TYR A 25 9.15 3.74 8.36
CA TYR A 25 7.82 4.32 8.20
C TYR A 25 7.44 5.03 9.50
N ALA A 26 7.08 6.31 9.40
CA ALA A 26 6.61 7.11 10.52
C ALA A 26 5.10 7.36 10.37
N GLY A 27 4.30 6.76 11.25
CA GLY A 27 2.88 7.08 11.41
C GLY A 27 2.73 8.43 12.12
N LEU A 28 2.07 9.38 11.46
CA LEU A 28 1.99 10.75 11.92
C LEU A 28 0.54 11.22 12.07
N MET A 29 0.29 12.02 13.10
CA MET A 29 -0.87 12.90 13.19
C MET A 29 -0.43 14.34 12.92
N ILE A 30 -1.16 15.03 12.05
CA ILE A 30 -0.95 16.46 11.78
C ILE A 30 -2.03 17.25 12.52
N VAL A 31 -1.63 18.09 13.44
CA VAL A 31 -2.51 18.98 14.19
C VAL A 31 -1.99 20.41 14.03
N GLU A 32 -2.81 21.32 13.53
CA GLU A 32 -2.43 22.73 13.31
C GLU A 32 -1.13 22.90 12.53
N ASN A 33 -0.94 22.09 11.47
CA ASN A 33 0.29 22.00 10.64
C ASN A 33 1.54 21.46 11.37
N GLU A 34 1.42 21.00 12.62
CA GLU A 34 2.51 20.38 13.36
C GLU A 34 2.42 18.85 13.31
N PRO A 35 3.53 18.15 12.98
CA PRO A 35 3.57 16.69 12.94
C PRO A 35 3.84 16.11 14.33
N TYR A 36 2.97 15.19 14.74
CA TYR A 36 3.12 14.37 15.94
C TYR A 36 3.36 12.92 15.53
N LEU A 37 4.41 12.32 16.07
CA LEU A 37 4.72 10.91 15.85
C LEU A 37 3.77 10.04 16.69
N ILE A 38 3.10 9.10 16.04
CA ILE A 38 2.26 8.10 16.69
C ILE A 38 3.05 6.80 16.88
N GLU A 39 3.66 6.31 15.79
CA GLU A 39 4.42 5.07 15.79
C GLU A 39 5.50 5.06 14.72
N TYR A 40 6.47 4.16 14.88
CA TYR A 40 7.37 3.74 13.82
C TYR A 40 7.08 2.30 13.40
N ASN A 41 7.18 2.05 12.08
CA ASN A 41 7.28 0.71 11.55
C ASN A 41 8.62 0.54 10.83
N VAL A 42 9.31 -0.57 11.08
CA VAL A 42 10.61 -0.90 10.47
C VAL A 42 10.47 -1.63 9.14
N ARG A 43 9.32 -1.52 8.55
CA ARG A 43 8.92 -2.05 7.23
C ARG A 43 7.91 -1.10 6.61
N MET A 44 7.63 -1.28 5.33
CA MET A 44 6.55 -0.54 4.70
C MET A 44 5.20 -0.93 5.32
N GLY A 45 4.27 0.02 5.38
CA GLY A 45 2.92 -0.22 5.89
C GLY A 45 2.07 -1.06 4.92
N ASP A 46 0.94 -1.53 5.38
CA ASP A 46 -0.08 -2.24 4.61
C ASP A 46 -1.42 -1.50 4.78
N PRO A 47 -1.98 -0.84 3.75
CA PRO A 47 -1.67 -1.01 2.31
C PRO A 47 -0.69 0.03 1.71
N GLU A 48 0.11 0.75 2.49
CA GLU A 48 1.00 1.79 1.98
C GLU A 48 2.03 1.24 0.98
N CYS A 49 2.58 0.05 1.25
CA CYS A 49 3.53 -0.63 0.35
C CYS A 49 2.93 -0.80 -1.05
N GLN A 50 1.71 -1.32 -1.12
CA GLN A 50 0.98 -1.57 -2.37
C GLN A 50 0.64 -0.27 -3.11
N THR A 51 0.55 0.85 -2.38
CA THR A 51 0.26 2.16 -2.96
C THR A 51 1.53 2.86 -3.46
N ILE A 52 2.65 2.68 -2.77
CA ILE A 52 3.92 3.38 -3.04
C ILE A 52 4.73 2.69 -4.14
N LEU A 53 4.91 1.36 -4.05
CA LEU A 53 5.82 0.62 -4.93
C LEU A 53 5.45 0.69 -6.42
N PRO A 54 4.17 0.66 -6.84
CA PRO A 54 3.83 0.83 -8.24
C PRO A 54 4.24 2.18 -8.85
N LYS A 55 4.53 3.18 -8.02
CA LYS A 55 5.04 4.48 -8.46
C LYS A 55 6.55 4.50 -8.66
N LEU A 56 7.28 3.54 -8.12
CA LEU A 56 8.73 3.48 -8.19
C LEU A 56 9.18 3.08 -9.60
N LYS A 57 10.08 3.87 -10.19
CA LYS A 57 10.71 3.58 -11.48
C LYS A 57 12.07 2.92 -11.33
N THR A 58 12.82 3.35 -10.31
CA THR A 58 14.13 2.76 -9.98
C THR A 58 13.95 1.34 -9.47
N ASP A 59 14.84 0.43 -9.83
CA ASP A 59 14.80 -0.95 -9.35
C ASP A 59 14.90 -0.99 -7.82
N LEU A 60 13.94 -1.66 -7.17
CA LEU A 60 13.90 -1.77 -5.72
C LEU A 60 15.10 -2.53 -5.16
N ALA A 61 15.62 -3.54 -5.89
CA ALA A 61 16.79 -4.30 -5.46
C ALA A 61 18.04 -3.42 -5.44
N GLU A 62 18.22 -2.54 -6.44
CA GLU A 62 19.29 -1.55 -6.47
C GLU A 62 19.23 -0.60 -5.26
N ILE A 63 18.03 -0.12 -4.93
CA ILE A 63 17.82 0.75 -3.75
C ILE A 63 18.20 0.02 -2.47
N ILE A 64 17.76 -1.23 -2.30
CA ILE A 64 18.05 -2.04 -1.11
C ILE A 64 19.56 -2.31 -1.00
N GLU A 65 20.20 -2.72 -2.09
CA GLU A 65 21.64 -2.97 -2.13
C GLU A 65 22.43 -1.70 -1.77
N SER A 66 22.08 -0.57 -2.38
CA SER A 66 22.72 0.73 -2.09
C SER A 66 22.52 1.16 -0.64
N CYS A 67 21.34 0.91 -0.07
CA CYS A 67 21.07 1.16 1.36
C CYS A 67 21.96 0.30 2.26
N CYS A 68 22.08 -1.00 2.00
CA CYS A 68 22.91 -1.91 2.75
C CYS A 68 24.41 -1.52 2.69
N ASN A 69 24.86 -1.06 1.54
CA ASN A 69 26.24 -0.66 1.27
C ASN A 69 26.56 0.80 1.68
N LYS A 70 25.60 1.54 2.28
CA LYS A 70 25.73 2.97 2.64
C LYS A 70 25.97 3.90 1.45
N LYS A 71 25.48 3.51 0.28
CA LYS A 71 25.60 4.23 -0.99
C LYS A 71 24.27 4.79 -1.50
N LEU A 72 23.24 4.86 -0.66
CA LEU A 72 21.92 5.33 -1.07
C LEU A 72 21.93 6.78 -1.57
N ALA A 73 22.88 7.60 -1.11
CA ALA A 73 23.05 8.97 -1.57
C ALA A 73 23.64 9.08 -3.00
N ASP A 74 24.24 7.99 -3.50
CA ASP A 74 24.94 7.95 -4.78
C ASP A 74 23.99 7.58 -5.95
N ILE A 75 22.77 7.12 -5.64
CA ILE A 75 21.77 6.73 -6.64
C ILE A 75 20.66 7.77 -6.76
N ASN A 76 20.12 7.90 -7.97
CA ASN A 76 18.94 8.73 -8.23
C ASN A 76 17.68 7.87 -8.19
N ILE A 77 16.83 8.08 -7.16
CA ILE A 77 15.57 7.34 -7.04
C ILE A 77 14.48 8.08 -7.80
N GLU A 78 13.97 7.46 -8.85
CA GLU A 78 12.94 8.02 -9.71
C GLU A 78 11.56 7.48 -9.40
N TRP A 79 10.57 8.36 -9.46
CA TRP A 79 9.15 8.07 -9.24
C TRP A 79 8.31 8.56 -10.42
N THR A 80 7.21 7.84 -10.72
CA THR A 80 6.22 8.40 -11.64
C THR A 80 5.47 9.56 -10.98
N ASN A 81 5.08 10.56 -11.81
CA ASN A 81 4.26 11.69 -11.37
C ASN A 81 2.78 11.31 -11.19
N LYS A 82 2.36 10.11 -11.62
CA LYS A 82 0.97 9.65 -11.46
C LYS A 82 0.57 9.62 -9.99
N LYS A 83 -0.70 9.87 -9.74
CA LYS A 83 -1.33 9.64 -8.43
C LYS A 83 -1.58 8.15 -8.27
N SER A 84 -1.41 7.64 -7.08
CA SER A 84 -1.69 6.23 -6.74
C SER A 84 -2.79 6.18 -5.69
N LEU A 85 -3.80 5.37 -5.95
CA LEU A 85 -4.89 5.13 -5.00
C LEU A 85 -5.08 3.62 -4.84
N CYS A 86 -5.15 3.18 -3.58
CA CYS A 86 -5.39 1.79 -3.21
C CYS A 86 -6.69 1.66 -2.44
N VAL A 87 -7.52 0.71 -2.82
CA VAL A 87 -8.70 0.29 -2.06
C VAL A 87 -8.55 -1.18 -1.67
N VAL A 88 -8.66 -1.45 -0.37
CA VAL A 88 -8.59 -2.80 0.17
C VAL A 88 -9.99 -3.42 0.19
N LEU A 89 -10.14 -4.54 -0.49
CA LEU A 89 -11.34 -5.36 -0.48
C LEU A 89 -11.22 -6.38 0.64
N CYS A 90 -12.16 -6.34 1.60
CA CYS A 90 -12.16 -7.11 2.82
C CYS A 90 -13.27 -8.15 2.84
N SER A 91 -13.09 -9.22 3.62
CA SER A 91 -14.17 -10.17 3.95
C SER A 91 -15.22 -9.47 4.79
N LYS A 92 -16.50 -9.70 4.48
CA LYS A 92 -17.63 -9.14 5.23
C LYS A 92 -17.57 -9.57 6.69
N GLY A 93 -17.65 -8.59 7.59
CA GLY A 93 -17.48 -8.78 9.04
C GLY A 93 -16.11 -8.38 9.59
N TYR A 94 -15.08 -8.20 8.73
CA TYR A 94 -13.78 -7.70 9.17
C TYR A 94 -13.92 -6.26 9.75
N PRO A 95 -13.22 -5.91 10.87
CA PRO A 95 -12.14 -6.63 11.54
C PRO A 95 -12.59 -7.73 12.53
N ASP A 96 -13.88 -7.90 12.74
CA ASP A 96 -14.43 -8.92 13.64
C ASP A 96 -14.47 -10.32 12.98
N THR A 97 -15.48 -11.12 13.30
CA THR A 97 -15.63 -12.47 12.74
C THR A 97 -16.07 -12.41 11.28
N TYR A 98 -15.37 -13.11 10.41
CA TYR A 98 -15.68 -13.25 8.99
C TYR A 98 -15.58 -14.69 8.51
N GLN A 99 -16.30 -14.99 7.42
CA GLN A 99 -16.28 -16.30 6.78
C GLN A 99 -14.97 -16.50 6.00
N LYS A 100 -14.39 -17.71 6.13
CA LYS A 100 -13.19 -18.12 5.37
C LYS A 100 -13.55 -19.08 4.25
N ASN A 101 -12.62 -19.27 3.31
CA ASN A 101 -12.74 -20.14 2.15
C ASN A 101 -13.93 -19.78 1.24
N VAL A 102 -14.27 -18.50 1.17
CA VAL A 102 -15.33 -18.01 0.28
C VAL A 102 -14.75 -17.83 -1.13
N LEU A 103 -15.43 -18.41 -2.12
CA LEU A 103 -15.02 -18.34 -3.52
C LEU A 103 -15.12 -16.91 -4.04
N ILE A 104 -14.04 -16.44 -4.67
CA ILE A 104 -13.99 -15.20 -5.44
C ILE A 104 -14.05 -15.57 -6.93
N LYS A 105 -15.12 -15.18 -7.61
CA LYS A 105 -15.28 -15.45 -9.04
C LYS A 105 -14.86 -14.25 -9.88
N ASN A 106 -14.61 -14.50 -11.15
CA ASN A 106 -14.24 -13.51 -12.18
C ASN A 106 -12.90 -12.79 -11.92
N LEU A 107 -12.09 -13.20 -10.95
CA LEU A 107 -10.82 -12.54 -10.68
C LEU A 107 -9.83 -12.71 -11.85
N GLU A 108 -9.80 -13.90 -12.45
CA GLU A 108 -8.93 -14.21 -13.60
C GLU A 108 -9.36 -13.49 -14.89
N ASN A 109 -10.64 -13.10 -14.96
CA ASN A 109 -11.23 -12.46 -16.14
C ASN A 109 -11.14 -10.93 -16.10
N LEU A 110 -10.56 -10.36 -15.05
CA LEU A 110 -10.37 -8.91 -14.96
C LEU A 110 -9.29 -8.50 -15.95
N SER A 111 -9.69 -7.72 -16.95
CA SER A 111 -8.74 -7.05 -17.83
C SER A 111 -8.21 -5.82 -17.12
N LEU A 112 -6.92 -5.83 -16.78
CA LEU A 112 -6.20 -4.70 -16.23
C LEU A 112 -5.31 -4.09 -17.31
N ASP A 113 -5.25 -2.77 -17.33
CA ASP A 113 -4.23 -2.06 -18.11
C ASP A 113 -2.90 -1.96 -17.31
N GLU A 114 -1.91 -1.34 -17.90
CA GLU A 114 -0.57 -1.17 -17.31
C GLU A 114 -0.54 -0.30 -16.04
N ASN A 115 -1.63 0.40 -15.74
CA ASN A 115 -1.73 1.33 -14.61
C ASN A 115 -2.59 0.79 -13.47
N ASN A 116 -3.24 -0.35 -13.69
CA ASN A 116 -4.12 -0.98 -12.73
C ASN A 116 -3.53 -2.30 -12.20
N PHE A 117 -3.51 -2.47 -10.88
CA PHE A 117 -2.89 -3.63 -10.24
C PHE A 117 -3.85 -4.25 -9.24
N ILE A 118 -3.76 -5.57 -9.12
CA ILE A 118 -4.41 -6.32 -8.04
C ILE A 118 -3.33 -7.09 -7.28
N PHE A 119 -3.17 -6.78 -6.00
CA PHE A 119 -2.28 -7.55 -5.13
C PHE A 119 -3.09 -8.44 -4.20
N HIS A 120 -2.70 -9.70 -4.15
CA HIS A 120 -3.26 -10.70 -3.27
C HIS A 120 -2.75 -10.50 -1.84
N ALA A 121 -3.66 -10.58 -0.85
CA ALA A 121 -3.36 -10.62 0.57
C ALA A 121 -3.92 -11.92 1.17
N GLY A 122 -5.10 -11.89 1.77
CA GLY A 122 -5.73 -13.08 2.36
C GLY A 122 -6.43 -13.97 1.34
N THR A 123 -5.74 -14.42 0.32
CA THR A 123 -6.26 -15.32 -0.72
C THR A 123 -5.53 -16.65 -0.75
N LYS A 124 -6.20 -17.70 -1.22
CA LYS A 124 -5.63 -19.01 -1.55
C LYS A 124 -6.08 -19.42 -2.95
N LYS A 125 -5.17 -19.93 -3.78
CA LYS A 125 -5.54 -20.59 -5.04
C LYS A 125 -5.62 -22.09 -4.80
N GLU A 126 -6.74 -22.70 -5.18
CA GLU A 126 -7.01 -24.13 -5.04
C GLU A 126 -7.85 -24.61 -6.23
N ASN A 127 -7.35 -25.60 -6.98
CA ASN A 127 -8.01 -26.13 -8.19
C ASN A 127 -8.48 -25.02 -9.15
N ASP A 128 -7.57 -24.07 -9.46
CA ASP A 128 -7.81 -22.90 -10.29
C ASP A 128 -8.92 -21.94 -9.81
N LYS A 129 -9.29 -22.03 -8.55
CA LYS A 129 -10.25 -21.14 -7.91
C LYS A 129 -9.55 -20.28 -6.85
N PHE A 130 -9.90 -19.00 -6.79
CA PHE A 130 -9.44 -18.12 -5.73
C PHE A 130 -10.43 -18.10 -4.57
N LEU A 131 -9.91 -18.33 -3.37
CA LEU A 131 -10.69 -18.34 -2.13
C LEU A 131 -10.21 -17.20 -1.22
N ALA A 132 -11.16 -16.48 -0.60
CA ALA A 132 -10.87 -15.52 0.46
C ALA A 132 -10.67 -16.30 1.77
N ILE A 133 -9.48 -16.18 2.36
CA ILE A 133 -9.09 -16.85 3.60
C ILE A 133 -8.73 -15.90 4.74
N GLY A 134 -8.55 -14.61 4.44
CA GLY A 134 -8.18 -13.56 5.38
C GLY A 134 -9.25 -12.49 5.54
N GLY A 135 -9.02 -11.55 6.46
CA GLY A 135 -9.88 -10.37 6.64
C GLY A 135 -9.69 -9.35 5.53
N ARG A 136 -8.45 -8.92 5.27
CA ARG A 136 -8.06 -8.15 4.07
C ARG A 136 -7.66 -9.15 2.99
N VAL A 137 -8.26 -9.06 1.80
CA VAL A 137 -8.23 -10.15 0.81
C VAL A 137 -7.55 -9.74 -0.48
N LEU A 138 -7.93 -8.60 -1.05
CA LEU A 138 -7.35 -8.06 -2.28
C LEU A 138 -7.09 -6.57 -2.11
N ASN A 139 -6.04 -6.08 -2.77
CA ASN A 139 -5.74 -4.66 -2.87
C ASN A 139 -5.85 -4.26 -4.35
N PHE A 140 -6.74 -3.33 -4.64
CA PHE A 140 -6.91 -2.75 -5.96
C PHE A 140 -6.22 -1.41 -6.02
N ILE A 141 -5.33 -1.24 -6.97
CA ILE A 141 -4.53 -0.03 -7.13
C ILE A 141 -4.70 0.52 -8.54
N SER A 142 -4.87 1.84 -8.64
CA SER A 142 -4.77 2.55 -9.90
C SER A 142 -3.73 3.67 -9.82
N LEU A 143 -2.94 3.80 -10.89
CA LEU A 143 -2.05 4.91 -11.17
C LEU A 143 -2.68 5.81 -12.23
N SER A 144 -3.04 7.05 -11.88
CA SER A 144 -3.70 7.98 -12.81
C SER A 144 -3.17 9.40 -12.66
N ASP A 145 -3.54 10.28 -13.56
CA ASP A 145 -3.12 11.68 -13.54
C ASP A 145 -3.76 12.45 -12.37
N ASP A 146 -4.96 12.04 -11.96
CA ASP A 146 -5.66 12.61 -10.81
C ASP A 146 -6.28 11.51 -9.93
N PHE A 147 -6.60 11.86 -8.68
CA PHE A 147 -7.14 10.92 -7.69
C PHE A 147 -8.59 10.52 -7.96
N LEU A 148 -9.42 11.39 -8.57
CA LEU A 148 -10.80 11.05 -8.91
C LEU A 148 -10.85 9.94 -9.95
N LYS A 149 -10.02 10.08 -11.00
CA LYS A 149 -9.89 9.06 -12.05
C LYS A 149 -9.36 7.75 -11.47
N ALA A 150 -8.28 7.79 -10.67
CA ALA A 150 -7.74 6.60 -10.00
C ALA A 150 -8.80 5.89 -9.15
N ARG A 151 -9.60 6.64 -8.39
CA ARG A 151 -10.69 6.08 -7.57
C ARG A 151 -11.77 5.41 -8.41
N ASN A 152 -12.20 6.05 -9.47
CA ASN A 152 -13.24 5.50 -10.36
C ASN A 152 -12.77 4.18 -11.00
N GLU A 153 -11.53 4.14 -11.51
CA GLU A 153 -10.93 2.95 -12.11
C GLU A 153 -10.86 1.78 -11.11
N VAL A 154 -10.44 2.05 -9.86
CA VAL A 154 -10.42 1.03 -8.80
C VAL A 154 -11.83 0.51 -8.50
N HIS A 155 -12.83 1.40 -8.38
CA HIS A 155 -14.21 0.99 -8.11
C HIS A 155 -14.79 0.16 -9.26
N GLU A 156 -14.57 0.57 -10.51
CA GLU A 156 -14.99 -0.18 -11.70
C GLU A 156 -14.37 -1.59 -11.75
N CYS A 157 -13.09 -1.73 -11.36
CA CYS A 157 -12.45 -3.04 -11.27
C CYS A 157 -13.08 -3.91 -10.18
N ILE A 158 -13.33 -3.35 -8.99
CA ILE A 158 -13.95 -4.10 -7.87
C ILE A 158 -15.37 -4.53 -8.22
N GLU A 159 -16.16 -3.69 -8.89
CA GLU A 159 -17.55 -3.97 -9.26
C GLU A 159 -17.71 -5.08 -10.31
N LYS A 160 -16.63 -5.41 -11.04
CA LYS A 160 -16.60 -6.55 -11.97
C LYS A 160 -16.40 -7.90 -11.27
N LEU A 161 -16.00 -7.91 -9.99
CA LEU A 161 -15.89 -9.14 -9.22
C LEU A 161 -17.25 -9.68 -8.82
N ASP A 162 -17.42 -11.00 -8.91
CA ASP A 162 -18.54 -11.72 -8.33
C ASP A 162 -18.11 -12.36 -7.01
N TRP A 163 -18.14 -11.55 -5.94
CA TRP A 163 -17.83 -12.00 -4.59
C TRP A 163 -18.75 -11.35 -3.54
N ASN A 164 -19.86 -12.03 -3.23
CA ASN A 164 -20.86 -11.56 -2.27
C ASN A 164 -20.35 -11.52 -0.81
N GLY A 165 -19.24 -12.19 -0.51
CA GLY A 165 -18.58 -12.19 0.79
C GLY A 165 -17.66 -11.02 1.06
N GLY A 166 -17.53 -10.08 0.11
CA GLY A 166 -16.62 -8.95 0.19
C GLY A 166 -17.29 -7.62 0.48
N PHE A 167 -16.52 -6.70 1.02
CA PHE A 167 -16.90 -5.29 1.13
C PHE A 167 -15.67 -4.40 1.05
N TYR A 168 -15.88 -3.12 0.72
CA TYR A 168 -14.84 -2.10 0.76
C TYR A 168 -15.45 -0.74 1.13
N ARG A 169 -14.61 0.17 1.58
CA ARG A 169 -15.02 1.54 1.89
C ARG A 169 -15.03 2.37 0.60
N ARG A 170 -16.20 2.84 0.23
CA ARG A 170 -16.41 3.67 -0.96
C ARG A 170 -15.90 5.11 -0.81
N ASP A 171 -15.61 5.55 0.42
CA ASP A 171 -15.15 6.90 0.75
C ASP A 171 -13.61 7.04 0.72
N ILE A 172 -12.86 5.97 0.45
CA ILE A 172 -11.40 6.06 0.34
C ILE A 172 -11.00 7.09 -0.72
N GLY A 173 -10.04 7.94 -0.35
CA GLY A 173 -9.54 9.02 -1.21
C GLY A 173 -10.36 10.31 -1.18
N PHE A 174 -11.48 10.40 -0.45
CA PHE A 174 -12.35 11.59 -0.47
C PHE A 174 -11.62 12.89 -0.07
N LYS A 175 -10.63 12.82 0.83
CA LYS A 175 -9.87 13.99 1.31
C LYS A 175 -8.94 14.61 0.26
N VAL A 176 -8.60 13.86 -0.79
CA VAL A 176 -7.66 14.31 -1.84
C VAL A 176 -8.34 14.56 -3.18
N ILE A 177 -9.65 14.32 -3.27
CA ILE A 177 -10.48 14.48 -4.48
C ILE A 177 -11.23 15.82 -4.46
N ASN A 178 -11.49 16.39 -3.27
CA ASN A 178 -12.23 17.64 -3.05
C ASN A 178 -11.30 18.84 -2.99
#